data_2fff09554984f8f40e0c2ea1004b6ae1
#
_entry.id   2fff09554984f8f40e0c2ea1004b6ae1
#
_cell.length_a   1.000
_cell.length_b   1.000
_cell.length_c   1.000
_cell.angle_alpha   90.00
_cell.angle_beta   90.00
_cell.angle_gamma   90.00
#
_symmetry.space_group_name_H-M   'P 1'
#
loop_
_entity.id
_entity.type
_entity.pdbx_description
1 polymer ?
#
loop_
_entity_poly.entity_id
_entity_poly.type
_entity_poly.pdbx_seq_one_letter_code
_entity_poly.pdbx_strand_id
1 'polypeptide(L)'
;MKVFTYPHTIDNGSGESLTFLKHVKTETEDYLEVENIVQPNAGPPMHVHFLQEESVTILKGRIGIQHHGGKEEFYEAGQTVTFKAGDAHRFWNAGTEPLVGKGYI
;
A
#
# COMPACT_ATOMS: atom_id res chain seq x y z
N MET A 1 20.19 8.86 16.03
CA MET A 1 18.90 8.24 15.71
C MET A 1 17.95 9.27 15.12
N LYS A 2 17.27 8.91 14.06
CA LYS A 2 16.32 9.80 13.43
C LYS A 2 14.93 9.55 14.00
N VAL A 3 14.28 10.58 14.52
CA VAL A 3 12.94 10.48 15.06
C VAL A 3 11.96 11.07 14.05
N PHE A 4 10.93 10.29 13.72
CA PHE A 4 9.87 10.74 12.82
C PHE A 4 8.69 11.27 13.62
N THR A 5 8.14 12.37 13.15
CA THR A 5 6.88 12.91 13.66
C THR A 5 5.74 12.40 12.81
N TYR A 6 4.69 11.88 13.42
CA TYR A 6 3.52 11.40 12.71
C TYR A 6 2.41 12.43 12.73
N PRO A 7 1.60 12.55 11.65
CA PRO A 7 1.77 11.84 10.38
C PRO A 7 2.95 12.35 9.57
N HIS A 8 3.51 11.47 8.73
CA HIS A 8 4.65 11.80 7.87
C HIS A 8 4.35 11.33 6.45
N THR A 9 4.39 12.23 5.49
CA THR A 9 4.06 11.93 4.09
C THR A 9 5.30 11.93 3.21
N ILE A 10 5.39 10.91 2.36
CA ILE A 10 6.41 10.79 1.32
C ILE A 10 5.69 10.77 -0.03
N ASP A 11 6.12 11.63 -0.93
CA ASP A 11 5.62 11.66 -2.31
C ASP A 11 6.75 11.22 -3.24
N ASN A 12 6.47 10.26 -4.15
CA ASN A 12 7.51 9.74 -5.03
C ASN A 12 7.73 10.57 -6.30
N GLY A 13 6.96 11.63 -6.49
CA GLY A 13 7.05 12.48 -7.69
C GLY A 13 6.45 11.85 -8.94
N SER A 14 5.88 10.64 -8.85
CA SER A 14 5.35 9.89 -9.98
C SER A 14 3.89 9.49 -9.79
N GLY A 15 3.16 10.23 -8.98
CA GLY A 15 1.73 10.03 -8.78
C GLY A 15 1.38 9.16 -7.59
N GLU A 16 2.35 8.82 -6.73
CA GLU A 16 2.08 8.06 -5.51
C GLU A 16 2.52 8.85 -4.28
N SER A 17 1.65 8.87 -3.28
CA SER A 17 1.88 9.50 -1.99
C SER A 17 1.59 8.49 -0.89
N LEU A 18 2.51 8.34 0.05
CA LEU A 18 2.39 7.44 1.19
C LEU A 18 2.50 8.25 2.47
N THR A 19 1.48 8.15 3.32
CA THR A 19 1.46 8.81 4.62
C THR A 19 1.55 7.76 5.72
N PHE A 20 2.59 7.86 6.54
CA PHE A 20 2.69 7.09 7.77
C PHE A 20 1.86 7.79 8.84
N LEU A 21 0.76 7.17 9.26
CA LEU A 21 -0.18 7.78 10.20
C LEU A 21 0.28 7.64 11.64
N LYS A 22 0.74 6.46 12.01
CA LYS A 22 1.29 6.19 13.33
C LYS A 22 2.02 4.86 13.38
N HIS A 23 2.87 4.71 14.37
CA HIS A 23 3.53 3.46 14.72
C HIS A 23 2.77 2.82 15.88
N VAL A 24 2.32 1.59 15.70
CA VAL A 24 1.64 0.81 16.73
C VAL A 24 2.59 -0.27 17.22
N LYS A 25 2.92 -0.23 18.50
CA LYS A 25 3.79 -1.22 19.10
C LYS A 25 3.23 -1.65 20.45
N THR A 26 2.97 -2.96 20.57
CA THR A 26 2.51 -3.59 21.79
C THR A 26 3.42 -4.78 22.11
N GLU A 27 3.11 -5.55 23.15
CA GLU A 27 3.87 -6.76 23.46
C GLU A 27 3.82 -7.81 22.35
N THR A 28 2.74 -7.81 21.55
CA THR A 28 2.50 -8.81 20.50
C THR A 28 2.49 -8.25 19.10
N GLU A 29 2.47 -6.93 18.92
CA GLU A 29 2.32 -6.31 17.61
C GLU A 29 3.31 -5.16 17.42
N ASP A 30 3.79 -5.01 16.19
CA ASP A 30 4.67 -3.90 15.80
C ASP A 30 4.42 -3.63 14.32
N TYR A 31 3.73 -2.52 14.02
CA TYR A 31 3.41 -2.18 12.64
C TYR A 31 3.21 -0.67 12.47
N LEU A 32 3.28 -0.23 11.21
CA LEU A 32 2.98 1.14 10.82
C LEU A 32 1.61 1.18 10.14
N GLU A 33 0.73 2.07 10.61
CA GLU A 33 -0.49 2.39 9.88
C GLU A 33 -0.15 3.40 8.79
N VAL A 34 -0.68 3.15 7.59
CA VAL A 34 -0.36 3.96 6.41
C VAL A 34 -1.62 4.30 5.62
N GLU A 35 -1.55 5.41 4.91
CA GLU A 35 -2.52 5.79 3.89
C GLU A 35 -1.78 6.02 2.59
N ASN A 36 -2.30 5.46 1.51
CA ASN A 36 -1.67 5.55 0.20
C ASN A 36 -2.65 6.20 -0.78
N ILE A 37 -2.15 7.16 -1.57
CA ILE A 37 -2.91 7.80 -2.63
C ILE A 37 -2.12 7.61 -3.92
N VAL A 38 -2.77 7.00 -4.93
CA VAL A 38 -2.14 6.68 -6.21
C VAL A 38 -2.96 7.29 -7.33
N GLN A 39 -2.34 8.12 -8.14
CA GLN A 39 -2.99 8.74 -9.29
C GLN A 39 -3.28 7.71 -10.39
N PRO A 40 -4.25 7.96 -11.28
CA PRO A 40 -4.54 7.06 -12.40
C PRO A 40 -3.26 6.76 -13.21
N ASN A 41 -3.11 5.50 -13.59
CA ASN A 41 -1.96 4.97 -14.34
C ASN A 41 -0.62 5.03 -13.60
N ALA A 42 -0.62 5.36 -12.32
CA ALA A 42 0.55 5.30 -11.47
C ALA A 42 0.56 4.00 -10.68
N GLY A 43 1.72 3.62 -10.20
CA GLY A 43 1.95 2.46 -9.35
C GLY A 43 3.41 2.02 -9.44
N PRO A 44 3.96 1.44 -8.38
CA PRO A 44 5.35 1.00 -8.37
C PRO A 44 5.55 -0.24 -9.25
N PRO A 45 6.80 -0.50 -9.68
CA PRO A 45 7.13 -1.75 -10.36
C PRO A 45 6.99 -2.95 -9.40
N MET A 46 7.08 -4.15 -9.95
CA MET A 46 7.08 -5.39 -9.17
C MET A 46 8.12 -5.31 -8.06
N HIS A 47 7.72 -5.63 -6.83
CA HIS A 47 8.64 -5.62 -5.69
C HIS A 47 8.33 -6.77 -4.73
N VAL A 48 9.22 -6.97 -3.74
CA VAL A 48 9.08 -8.01 -2.72
C VAL A 48 9.27 -7.39 -1.34
N HIS A 49 8.40 -7.76 -0.41
CA HIS A 49 8.55 -7.44 1.00
C HIS A 49 9.00 -8.71 1.73
N PHE A 50 10.29 -8.79 2.08
CA PHE A 50 10.89 -10.02 2.60
C PHE A 50 10.49 -10.38 4.03
N LEU A 51 10.34 -9.39 4.88
CA LEU A 51 10.14 -9.60 6.32
C LEU A 51 8.83 -9.06 6.85
N GLN A 52 7.99 -8.51 5.98
CA GLN A 52 6.78 -7.82 6.38
C GLN A 52 5.57 -8.28 5.59
N GLU A 53 4.45 -8.38 6.29
CA GLU A 53 3.15 -8.47 5.67
C GLU A 53 2.62 -7.06 5.45
N GLU A 54 1.98 -6.84 4.32
CA GLU A 54 1.36 -5.57 3.97
C GLU A 54 -0.12 -5.81 3.69
N SER A 55 -0.97 -4.96 4.27
CA SER A 55 -2.40 -5.03 4.04
C SER A 55 -2.95 -3.65 3.72
N VAL A 56 -3.85 -3.58 2.77
CA VAL A 56 -4.51 -2.33 2.38
C VAL A 56 -5.99 -2.57 2.15
N THR A 57 -6.82 -1.70 2.74
CA THR A 57 -8.25 -1.64 2.49
C THR A 57 -8.50 -0.47 1.55
N ILE A 58 -9.19 -0.73 0.45
CA ILE A 58 -9.50 0.28 -0.55
C ILE A 58 -10.63 1.15 -0.02
N LEU A 59 -10.38 2.45 0.09
CA LEU A 59 -11.37 3.43 0.53
C LEU A 59 -12.05 4.09 -0.65
N LYS A 60 -11.32 4.30 -1.75
CA LYS A 60 -11.82 4.95 -2.95
C LYS A 60 -11.03 4.49 -4.16
N GLY A 61 -11.70 4.29 -5.29
CA GLY A 61 -11.07 3.93 -6.55
C GLY A 61 -10.98 2.43 -6.75
N ARG A 62 -10.09 2.03 -7.65
CA ARG A 62 -9.89 0.63 -8.03
C ARG A 62 -8.41 0.32 -8.13
N ILE A 63 -7.99 -0.72 -7.44
CA ILE A 63 -6.61 -1.19 -7.49
C ILE A 63 -6.50 -2.42 -8.40
N GLY A 64 -5.46 -2.45 -9.22
CA GLY A 64 -5.04 -3.66 -9.90
C GLY A 64 -3.83 -4.21 -9.18
N ILE A 65 -3.76 -5.51 -9.04
CA ILE A 65 -2.60 -6.19 -8.45
C ILE A 65 -2.18 -7.37 -9.31
N GLN A 66 -0.92 -7.73 -9.21
CA GLN A 66 -0.39 -8.93 -9.86
C GLN A 66 0.73 -9.50 -9.02
N HIS A 67 0.60 -10.77 -8.63
CA HIS A 67 1.67 -11.54 -8.02
C HIS A 67 2.60 -12.05 -9.10
N HIS A 68 3.88 -12.26 -8.76
CA HIS A 68 4.86 -12.78 -9.71
C HIS A 68 4.38 -14.11 -10.31
N GLY A 69 4.29 -14.14 -11.64
CA GLY A 69 3.80 -15.31 -12.36
C GLY A 69 2.29 -15.54 -12.32
N GLY A 70 1.54 -14.63 -11.67
CA GLY A 70 0.10 -14.74 -11.53
C GLY A 70 -0.67 -13.88 -12.52
N LYS A 71 -2.00 -13.96 -12.43
CA LYS A 71 -2.90 -13.15 -13.22
C LYS A 71 -3.14 -11.80 -12.56
N GLU A 72 -3.56 -10.83 -13.34
CA GLU A 72 -4.01 -9.55 -12.81
C GLU A 72 -5.32 -9.74 -12.05
N GLU A 73 -5.44 -9.09 -10.89
CA GLU A 73 -6.62 -9.11 -10.05
C GLU A 73 -7.02 -7.67 -9.73
N PHE A 74 -8.31 -7.44 -9.51
CA PHE A 74 -8.82 -6.09 -9.26
C PHE A 74 -9.69 -6.06 -8.02
N TYR A 75 -9.55 -5.00 -7.23
CA TYR A 75 -10.31 -4.80 -6.01
C TYR A 75 -10.83 -3.36 -5.96
N GLU A 76 -11.98 -3.18 -5.32
CA GLU A 76 -12.67 -1.90 -5.26
C GLU A 76 -12.90 -1.47 -3.80
N ALA A 77 -13.47 -0.28 -3.63
CA ALA A 77 -13.77 0.28 -2.31
C ALA A 77 -14.51 -0.72 -1.41
N GLY A 78 -14.05 -0.86 -0.19
CA GLY A 78 -14.56 -1.80 0.81
C GLY A 78 -13.82 -3.13 0.86
N GLN A 79 -12.98 -3.43 -0.14
CA GLN A 79 -12.23 -4.68 -0.19
C GLN A 79 -10.82 -4.50 0.38
N THR A 80 -10.29 -5.55 0.98
CA THR A 80 -8.94 -5.56 1.57
C THR A 80 -8.06 -6.55 0.83
N VAL A 81 -6.83 -6.10 0.54
CA VAL A 81 -5.81 -6.92 -0.11
C VAL A 81 -4.66 -7.11 0.87
N THR A 82 -4.20 -8.34 1.03
CA THR A 82 -3.06 -8.66 1.89
C THR A 82 -1.96 -9.31 1.08
N PHE A 83 -0.74 -8.78 1.22
CA PHE A 83 0.46 -9.34 0.62
C PHE A 83 1.31 -9.94 1.73
N LYS A 84 1.60 -11.23 1.61
CA LYS A 84 2.41 -11.95 2.61
C LYS A 84 3.88 -11.62 2.47
N ALA A 85 4.61 -11.72 3.59
CA ALA A 85 6.06 -11.58 3.57
C ALA A 85 6.68 -12.52 2.53
N GLY A 86 7.64 -12.00 1.75
CA GLY A 86 8.31 -12.75 0.70
C GLY A 86 7.55 -12.83 -0.62
N ASP A 87 6.35 -12.28 -0.68
CA ASP A 87 5.50 -12.32 -1.87
C ASP A 87 5.89 -11.22 -2.86
N ALA A 88 6.32 -11.62 -4.05
CA ALA A 88 6.65 -10.67 -5.12
C ALA A 88 5.37 -10.21 -5.79
N HIS A 89 5.15 -8.90 -5.81
CA HIS A 89 3.92 -8.34 -6.35
C HIS A 89 4.12 -6.92 -6.88
N ARG A 90 3.15 -6.45 -7.66
CA ARG A 90 3.02 -5.06 -8.06
C ARG A 90 1.56 -4.63 -7.94
N PHE A 91 1.33 -3.34 -7.84
CA PHE A 91 -0.02 -2.77 -7.90
C PHE A 91 -0.02 -1.46 -8.69
N TRP A 92 -1.23 -1.05 -9.11
CA TRP A 92 -1.42 0.20 -9.84
C TRP A 92 -2.85 0.70 -9.63
N ASN A 93 -3.08 1.96 -9.96
CA ASN A 93 -4.42 2.50 -10.01
C ASN A 93 -5.07 2.07 -11.33
N ALA A 94 -6.08 1.22 -11.24
CA ALA A 94 -6.79 0.67 -12.41
C ALA A 94 -8.07 1.44 -12.72
N GLY A 95 -8.32 2.54 -12.04
CA GLY A 95 -9.50 3.38 -12.21
C GLY A 95 -9.21 4.71 -12.91
N THR A 96 -10.19 5.58 -12.89
CA THR A 96 -10.13 6.91 -13.52
C THR A 96 -10.05 8.05 -12.52
N GLU A 97 -10.07 7.74 -11.23
CA GLU A 97 -9.96 8.69 -10.12
C GLU A 97 -8.80 8.27 -9.19
N PRO A 98 -8.37 9.16 -8.29
CA PRO A 98 -7.33 8.77 -7.33
C PRO A 98 -7.74 7.53 -6.54
N LEU A 99 -6.81 6.59 -6.41
CA LEU A 99 -6.96 5.40 -5.58
C LEU A 99 -6.52 5.76 -4.18
N VAL A 100 -7.37 5.53 -3.19
CA VAL A 100 -7.08 5.78 -1.78
C VAL A 100 -7.19 4.47 -1.02
N GLY A 101 -6.11 4.09 -0.36
CA GLY A 101 -6.06 2.90 0.48
C GLY A 101 -5.52 3.21 1.86
N LYS A 102 -5.93 2.44 2.85
CA LYS A 102 -5.46 2.53 4.22
C LYS A 102 -5.15 1.14 4.74
N GLY A 103 -4.02 1.01 5.40
CA GLY A 103 -3.62 -0.29 5.89
C GLY A 103 -2.41 -0.23 6.81
N TYR A 104 -1.63 -1.30 6.78
CA TYR A 104 -0.43 -1.41 7.60
C TYR A 104 0.72 -2.10 6.86
N ILE A 105 1.89 -1.81 7.34
CA ILE A 105 3.12 -2.45 6.88
C ILE A 105 3.85 -3.05 8.09
#